data_3dc9fdc8f8bb464a1e1a93828010a08a
#
_entry.id   3dc9fdc8f8bb464a1e1a93828010a08a
#
_cell.length_a   1.000
_cell.length_b   1.000
_cell.length_c   1.000
_cell.angle_alpha   90.00
_cell.angle_beta   90.00
_cell.angle_gamma   90.00
#
_symmetry.space_group_name_H-M   'P 1'
#
loop_
_entity.id
_entity.type
_entity.pdbx_description
1 polymer ?
#
loop_
_entity_poly.entity_id
_entity_poly.type
_entity_poly.pdbx_seq_one_letter_code
_entity_poly.pdbx_strand_id
1 'polypeptide(L)'
;METSSIHRVCVTGASGKAGRSVVRDLLEHGYDVAATDISSSKEEVEHGALRADLTDYGQALEVLKGVDAVVHLANIPAPGINTPAVTFNTNMVMNFNVFHAAASRGLKRVVWASSETTLGLSFADKEGSRPRYAPVDEDHYPVPTSTYALSKVASETIAWHIAHWSGIPFVALRFSNIMDPEDYKEFPSMWTDPHLREWNLWGYVDGRDVAAACRLSLTAPSEAVAGNPGLIIAAGDTVMNRPSAALFREVFPGVPITREIGEFETLLAIDRARQTIGYVAAHSWRDHISES
;
A
#
# COMPACT_ATOMS: atom_id res chain seq x y z
N MET A 1 -27.46 3.93 12.15
CA MET A 1 -27.63 3.95 10.69
C MET A 1 -27.09 2.63 10.16
N GLU A 2 -27.92 1.85 9.48
CA GLU A 2 -27.43 0.65 8.81
C GLU A 2 -26.31 1.04 7.84
N THR A 3 -25.13 0.49 8.01
CA THR A 3 -24.05 0.61 7.05
C THR A 3 -24.53 -0.09 5.77
N SER A 4 -24.99 0.71 4.79
CA SER A 4 -25.37 0.19 3.47
C SER A 4 -24.21 -0.66 2.95
N SER A 5 -24.44 -1.97 2.75
CA SER A 5 -23.42 -2.92 2.36
C SER A 5 -22.74 -2.48 1.04
N ILE A 6 -21.43 -2.66 0.97
CA ILE A 6 -20.64 -2.49 -0.24
C ILE A 6 -20.73 -3.79 -1.02
N HIS A 7 -21.24 -3.73 -2.26
CA HIS A 7 -21.39 -4.90 -3.13
C HIS A 7 -20.54 -4.80 -4.39
N ARG A 8 -20.52 -3.62 -5.02
CA ARG A 8 -19.78 -3.40 -6.25
C ARG A 8 -18.58 -2.49 -6.03
N VAL A 9 -17.39 -2.96 -6.38
CA VAL A 9 -16.13 -2.27 -6.14
C VAL A 9 -15.38 -2.03 -7.44
N CYS A 10 -14.98 -0.78 -7.68
CA CYS A 10 -14.03 -0.47 -8.75
C CYS A 10 -12.61 -0.75 -8.25
N VAL A 11 -11.83 -1.51 -9.01
CA VAL A 11 -10.40 -1.69 -8.77
C VAL A 11 -9.64 -1.02 -9.91
N THR A 12 -8.88 0.03 -9.60
CA THR A 12 -8.02 0.70 -10.58
C THR A 12 -6.59 0.21 -10.48
N GLY A 13 -5.85 0.21 -11.59
CA GLY A 13 -4.54 -0.43 -11.63
C GLY A 13 -4.64 -1.96 -11.55
N ALA A 14 -5.74 -2.49 -12.08
CA ALA A 14 -6.14 -3.89 -11.93
C ALA A 14 -5.15 -4.88 -12.57
N SER A 15 -4.41 -4.47 -13.60
CA SER A 15 -3.39 -5.30 -14.26
C SER A 15 -2.05 -5.35 -13.52
N GLY A 16 -1.83 -4.46 -12.55
CA GLY A 16 -0.63 -4.43 -11.73
C GLY A 16 -0.54 -5.61 -10.74
N LYS A 17 0.64 -5.85 -10.16
CA LYS A 17 0.87 -6.93 -9.18
C LYS A 17 -0.18 -6.92 -8.05
N ALA A 18 -0.35 -5.81 -7.35
CA ALA A 18 -1.38 -5.66 -6.32
C ALA A 18 -2.80 -5.79 -6.89
N GLY A 19 -3.06 -5.18 -8.05
CA GLY A 19 -4.39 -5.15 -8.66
C GLY A 19 -4.93 -6.54 -8.97
N ARG A 20 -4.14 -7.41 -9.56
CA ARG A 20 -4.53 -8.81 -9.85
C ARG A 20 -4.92 -9.57 -8.56
N SER A 21 -4.12 -9.42 -7.50
CA SER A 21 -4.41 -10.08 -6.22
C SER A 21 -5.69 -9.54 -5.59
N VAL A 22 -5.91 -8.22 -5.64
CA VAL A 22 -7.13 -7.58 -5.11
C VAL A 22 -8.36 -7.98 -5.91
N VAL A 23 -8.31 -7.99 -7.25
CA VAL A 23 -9.44 -8.42 -8.09
C VAL A 23 -9.83 -9.86 -7.74
N ARG A 24 -8.85 -10.76 -7.66
CA ARG A 24 -9.10 -12.18 -7.32
C ARG A 24 -9.73 -12.32 -5.94
N ASP A 25 -9.13 -11.73 -4.91
CA ASP A 25 -9.64 -11.83 -3.53
C ASP A 25 -11.07 -11.28 -3.40
N LEU A 26 -11.37 -10.13 -4.04
CA LEU A 26 -12.70 -9.56 -3.98
C LEU A 26 -13.75 -10.45 -4.66
N LEU A 27 -13.43 -11.04 -5.82
CA LEU A 27 -14.31 -11.98 -6.52
C LEU A 27 -14.54 -13.25 -5.69
N GLU A 28 -13.49 -13.82 -5.10
CA GLU A 28 -13.58 -14.99 -4.21
C GLU A 28 -14.45 -14.73 -2.97
N HIS A 29 -14.53 -13.46 -2.52
CA HIS A 29 -15.37 -13.04 -1.40
C HIS A 29 -16.73 -12.46 -1.81
N GLY A 30 -17.15 -12.67 -3.08
CA GLY A 30 -18.52 -12.39 -3.56
C GLY A 30 -18.79 -10.93 -3.91
N TYR A 31 -17.77 -10.10 -4.10
CA TYR A 31 -17.96 -8.74 -4.62
C TYR A 31 -18.15 -8.75 -6.15
N ASP A 32 -18.98 -7.84 -6.65
CA ASP A 32 -19.01 -7.48 -8.07
C ASP A 32 -17.85 -6.49 -8.34
N VAL A 33 -16.90 -6.88 -9.20
CA VAL A 33 -15.67 -6.12 -9.42
C VAL A 33 -15.69 -5.47 -10.80
N ALA A 34 -15.57 -4.14 -10.81
CA ALA A 34 -15.32 -3.34 -12.01
C ALA A 34 -13.82 -3.04 -12.11
N ALA A 35 -13.07 -3.87 -12.85
CA ALA A 35 -11.64 -3.69 -13.02
C ALA A 35 -11.32 -2.63 -14.09
N THR A 36 -10.32 -1.76 -13.84
CA THR A 36 -9.85 -0.77 -14.82
C THR A 36 -8.34 -0.59 -14.76
N ASP A 37 -7.74 -0.36 -15.92
CA ASP A 37 -6.30 -0.07 -16.06
C ASP A 37 -6.05 0.78 -17.32
N ILE A 38 -4.88 1.39 -17.41
CA ILE A 38 -4.41 2.06 -18.62
C ILE A 38 -3.99 1.05 -19.71
N SER A 39 -3.52 -0.13 -19.31
CA SER A 39 -3.28 -1.28 -20.17
C SER A 39 -4.49 -2.22 -20.17
N SER A 40 -4.86 -2.75 -21.33
CA SER A 40 -6.04 -3.62 -21.49
C SER A 40 -5.66 -5.05 -21.87
N SER A 41 -4.59 -5.62 -21.30
CA SER A 41 -4.28 -7.01 -21.61
C SER A 41 -5.33 -7.91 -20.94
N LYS A 42 -6.14 -8.58 -21.78
CA LYS A 42 -7.18 -9.52 -21.30
C LYS A 42 -6.57 -10.76 -20.61
N GLU A 43 -5.26 -10.98 -20.79
CA GLU A 43 -4.53 -12.13 -20.26
C GLU A 43 -4.11 -11.90 -18.80
N GLU A 44 -4.04 -10.64 -18.35
CA GLU A 44 -3.53 -10.28 -17.02
C GLU A 44 -4.63 -10.11 -15.96
N VAL A 45 -5.90 -9.95 -16.38
CA VAL A 45 -7.04 -9.83 -15.45
C VAL A 45 -8.08 -10.88 -15.82
N GLU A 46 -8.39 -11.76 -14.90
CA GLU A 46 -9.26 -12.94 -15.09
C GLU A 46 -10.62 -12.63 -15.71
N HIS A 47 -11.13 -11.39 -15.57
CA HIS A 47 -12.42 -10.95 -16.11
C HIS A 47 -12.30 -9.76 -17.07
N GLY A 48 -11.07 -9.44 -17.52
CA GLY A 48 -10.79 -8.28 -18.35
C GLY A 48 -10.86 -6.96 -17.56
N ALA A 49 -10.06 -5.99 -17.96
CA ALA A 49 -10.12 -4.64 -17.41
C ALA A 49 -10.62 -3.65 -18.46
N LEU A 50 -11.51 -2.72 -18.05
CA LEU A 50 -11.87 -1.59 -18.89
C LEU A 50 -10.65 -0.67 -19.00
N ARG A 51 -10.23 -0.35 -20.21
CA ARG A 51 -9.13 0.58 -20.42
C ARG A 51 -9.60 2.01 -20.11
N ALA A 52 -8.90 2.67 -19.18
CA ALA A 52 -9.14 4.06 -18.84
C ALA A 52 -7.84 4.76 -18.42
N ASP A 53 -7.71 6.02 -18.87
CA ASP A 53 -6.68 6.95 -18.42
C ASP A 53 -7.23 7.82 -17.29
N LEU A 54 -6.81 7.58 -16.07
CA LEU A 54 -7.30 8.29 -14.88
C LEU A 54 -6.68 9.70 -14.72
N THR A 55 -5.76 10.09 -15.60
CA THR A 55 -5.37 11.50 -15.72
C THR A 55 -6.44 12.35 -16.39
N ASP A 56 -7.39 11.72 -17.08
CA ASP A 56 -8.61 12.33 -17.60
C ASP A 56 -9.73 12.22 -16.55
N TYR A 57 -10.23 13.35 -16.09
CA TYR A 57 -11.28 13.39 -15.06
C TYR A 57 -12.61 12.80 -15.52
N GLY A 58 -12.96 12.93 -16.82
CA GLY A 58 -14.18 12.33 -17.39
C GLY A 58 -14.11 10.80 -17.30
N GLN A 59 -12.98 10.21 -17.65
CA GLN A 59 -12.80 8.76 -17.54
C GLN A 59 -12.81 8.30 -16.08
N ALA A 60 -12.20 9.06 -15.15
CA ALA A 60 -12.30 8.77 -13.72
C ALA A 60 -13.75 8.77 -13.21
N LEU A 61 -14.59 9.70 -13.67
CA LEU A 61 -16.02 9.72 -13.36
C LEU A 61 -16.76 8.52 -13.95
N GLU A 62 -16.42 8.12 -15.18
CA GLU A 62 -17.11 7.01 -15.86
C GLU A 62 -16.83 5.66 -15.20
N VAL A 63 -15.57 5.35 -14.86
CA VAL A 63 -15.22 4.06 -14.23
C VAL A 63 -15.80 3.91 -12.82
N LEU A 64 -16.13 5.02 -12.16
CA LEU A 64 -16.79 5.02 -10.84
C LEU A 64 -18.32 5.08 -10.91
N LYS A 65 -18.92 5.00 -12.10
CA LYS A 65 -20.37 5.01 -12.25
C LYS A 65 -20.98 3.71 -11.77
N GLY A 66 -21.90 3.80 -10.81
CA GLY A 66 -22.68 2.67 -10.31
C GLY A 66 -21.89 1.67 -9.47
N VAL A 67 -20.73 2.08 -8.91
CA VAL A 67 -20.02 1.31 -7.89
C VAL A 67 -20.26 1.89 -6.50
N ASP A 68 -20.15 1.06 -5.49
CA ASP A 68 -20.29 1.46 -4.08
C ASP A 68 -18.99 2.03 -3.50
N ALA A 69 -17.85 1.50 -3.94
CA ALA A 69 -16.54 1.83 -3.42
C ALA A 69 -15.45 1.72 -4.48
N VAL A 70 -14.29 2.27 -4.20
CA VAL A 70 -13.10 2.12 -5.05
C VAL A 70 -11.90 1.64 -4.24
N VAL A 71 -11.15 0.69 -4.82
CA VAL A 71 -9.77 0.34 -4.42
C VAL A 71 -8.84 0.92 -5.50
N HIS A 72 -8.21 2.05 -5.17
CA HIS A 72 -7.39 2.81 -6.11
C HIS A 72 -5.91 2.44 -5.98
N LEU A 73 -5.42 1.62 -6.92
CA LEU A 73 -4.04 1.14 -6.97
C LEU A 73 -3.25 1.72 -8.17
N ALA A 74 -3.94 2.35 -9.13
CA ALA A 74 -3.33 2.93 -10.31
C ALA A 74 -2.41 4.09 -9.93
N ASN A 75 -1.11 3.92 -10.16
CA ASN A 75 -0.08 4.95 -10.00
C ASN A 75 1.19 4.49 -10.74
N ILE A 76 2.10 5.41 -11.04
CA ILE A 76 3.49 5.06 -11.34
C ILE A 76 4.09 4.56 -10.02
N PRO A 77 4.49 3.27 -9.91
CA PRO A 77 4.65 2.62 -8.61
C PRO A 77 5.99 2.86 -7.91
N ALA A 78 6.95 3.50 -8.58
CA ALA A 78 8.30 3.73 -8.04
C ALA A 78 9.00 4.91 -8.72
N PRO A 79 10.02 5.49 -8.09
CA PRO A 79 10.94 6.43 -8.76
C PRO A 79 11.78 5.70 -9.82
N GLY A 80 12.31 6.45 -10.79
CA GLY A 80 13.19 5.91 -11.82
C GLY A 80 12.51 5.26 -13.03
N ILE A 81 11.21 5.00 -12.98
CA ILE A 81 10.44 4.49 -14.14
C ILE A 81 10.23 5.61 -15.16
N ASN A 82 9.94 6.80 -14.69
CA ASN A 82 9.77 8.02 -15.49
C ASN A 82 10.62 9.15 -14.92
N THR A 83 10.70 10.28 -15.62
CA THR A 83 11.33 11.48 -15.06
C THR A 83 10.64 11.91 -13.78
N PRO A 84 11.36 12.53 -12.83
CA PRO A 84 10.80 12.93 -11.53
C PRO A 84 9.52 13.75 -11.63
N ALA A 85 9.48 14.73 -12.55
CA ALA A 85 8.30 15.58 -12.75
C ALA A 85 7.10 14.79 -13.29
N VAL A 86 7.32 13.87 -14.25
CA VAL A 86 6.25 13.01 -14.78
C VAL A 86 5.70 12.12 -13.68
N THR A 87 6.56 11.46 -12.88
CA THR A 87 6.11 10.61 -11.77
C THR A 87 5.24 11.39 -10.79
N PHE A 88 5.70 12.55 -10.33
CA PHE A 88 4.94 13.38 -9.40
C PHE A 88 3.62 13.85 -9.99
N ASN A 89 3.65 14.52 -11.14
CA ASN A 89 2.47 15.14 -11.73
C ASN A 89 1.41 14.11 -12.10
N THR A 90 1.81 13.01 -12.73
CA THR A 90 0.87 11.96 -13.13
C THR A 90 0.19 11.32 -11.91
N ASN A 91 0.94 10.98 -10.87
CA ASN A 91 0.38 10.41 -9.65
C ASN A 91 -0.57 11.40 -8.94
N MET A 92 -0.19 12.68 -8.86
CA MET A 92 -1.03 13.71 -8.25
C MET A 92 -2.34 13.90 -9.00
N VAL A 93 -2.30 13.96 -10.34
CA VAL A 93 -3.51 14.13 -11.17
C VAL A 93 -4.42 12.91 -11.05
N MET A 94 -3.88 11.70 -11.16
CA MET A 94 -4.69 10.47 -11.03
C MET A 94 -5.36 10.38 -9.64
N ASN A 95 -4.58 10.57 -8.57
CA ASN A 95 -5.12 10.49 -7.21
C ASN A 95 -6.20 11.55 -6.97
N PHE A 96 -5.95 12.81 -7.35
CA PHE A 96 -6.94 13.86 -7.22
C PHE A 96 -8.22 13.55 -8.02
N ASN A 97 -8.08 13.13 -9.28
CA ASN A 97 -9.23 12.82 -10.14
C ASN A 97 -10.10 11.71 -9.54
N VAL A 98 -9.48 10.60 -9.10
CA VAL A 98 -10.23 9.48 -8.51
C VAL A 98 -10.87 9.88 -7.19
N PHE A 99 -10.15 10.58 -6.31
CA PHE A 99 -10.68 11.01 -5.01
C PHE A 99 -11.85 11.98 -5.18
N HIS A 100 -11.70 12.97 -6.06
CA HIS A 100 -12.74 13.94 -6.32
C HIS A 100 -13.94 13.31 -7.05
N ALA A 101 -13.71 12.40 -8.01
CA ALA A 101 -14.76 11.66 -8.68
C ALA A 101 -15.53 10.77 -7.68
N ALA A 102 -14.85 10.10 -6.75
CA ALA A 102 -15.47 9.32 -5.69
C ALA A 102 -16.40 10.20 -4.82
N ALA A 103 -15.92 11.38 -4.41
CA ALA A 103 -16.70 12.36 -3.66
C ALA A 103 -17.91 12.84 -4.47
N SER A 104 -17.73 13.19 -5.75
CA SER A 104 -18.81 13.65 -6.64
C SER A 104 -19.87 12.58 -6.92
N ARG A 105 -19.50 11.30 -6.90
CA ARG A 105 -20.40 10.16 -7.06
C ARG A 105 -21.06 9.71 -5.76
N GLY A 106 -20.60 10.21 -4.61
CA GLY A 106 -21.11 9.81 -3.31
C GLY A 106 -20.79 8.34 -2.97
N LEU A 107 -19.58 7.88 -3.28
CA LEU A 107 -19.16 6.52 -2.93
C LEU A 107 -19.20 6.32 -1.40
N LYS A 108 -19.35 5.07 -0.98
CA LYS A 108 -19.40 4.70 0.44
C LYS A 108 -18.01 4.57 1.08
N ARG A 109 -16.99 4.28 0.26
CA ARG A 109 -15.62 4.04 0.73
C ARG A 109 -14.60 4.28 -0.39
N VAL A 110 -13.45 4.84 -0.01
CA VAL A 110 -12.24 4.91 -0.85
C VAL A 110 -11.11 4.23 -0.09
N VAL A 111 -10.56 3.17 -0.66
CA VAL A 111 -9.32 2.52 -0.22
C VAL A 111 -8.26 2.83 -1.27
N TRP A 112 -7.05 3.22 -0.89
CA TRP A 112 -6.06 3.59 -1.89
C TRP A 112 -4.62 3.29 -1.46
N ALA A 113 -3.75 3.06 -2.46
CA ALA A 113 -2.36 2.75 -2.25
C ALA A 113 -1.54 4.01 -1.91
N SER A 114 -1.21 4.19 -0.64
CA SER A 114 -0.06 4.96 -0.21
C SER A 114 1.20 4.09 -0.26
N SER A 115 2.25 4.41 0.48
CA SER A 115 3.52 3.68 0.43
C SER A 115 4.31 3.83 1.73
N GLU A 116 5.09 2.82 2.09
CA GLU A 116 6.12 2.92 3.14
C GLU A 116 7.13 4.03 2.88
N THR A 117 7.32 4.43 1.62
CA THR A 117 8.24 5.52 1.24
C THR A 117 7.88 6.88 1.85
N THR A 118 6.64 7.06 2.32
CA THR A 118 6.21 8.23 3.09
C THR A 118 6.95 8.36 4.41
N LEU A 119 7.47 7.26 4.95
CA LEU A 119 8.19 7.22 6.22
C LEU A 119 9.64 7.75 6.12
N GLY A 120 10.11 8.09 4.93
CA GLY A 120 11.44 8.65 4.70
C GLY A 120 12.57 7.63 4.73
N LEU A 121 12.27 6.36 4.64
CA LEU A 121 13.26 5.27 4.69
C LEU A 121 13.76 4.88 3.31
N SER A 122 12.88 4.91 2.30
CA SER A 122 13.18 4.43 0.95
C SER A 122 13.79 5.48 0.05
N PHE A 123 14.69 5.06 -0.81
CA PHE A 123 15.30 5.87 -1.88
C PHE A 123 16.00 7.13 -1.39
N ALA A 124 16.47 7.15 -0.14
CA ALA A 124 17.18 8.28 0.43
C ALA A 124 18.68 8.19 0.20
N ASP A 125 19.31 9.35 -0.01
CA ASP A 125 20.75 9.49 0.12
C ASP A 125 21.18 9.28 1.58
N LYS A 126 22.34 8.67 1.79
CA LYS A 126 22.82 8.02 3.01
C LYS A 126 22.79 8.83 4.32
N GLU A 127 22.70 10.14 4.29
CA GLU A 127 22.79 10.97 5.50
C GLU A 127 21.47 11.37 6.16
N GLY A 128 20.32 11.30 5.43
CA GLY A 128 19.06 11.88 5.92
C GLY A 128 17.96 10.88 6.30
N SER A 129 18.13 9.58 6.03
CA SER A 129 17.03 8.62 6.05
C SER A 129 17.13 7.54 7.10
N ARG A 130 17.91 7.77 8.16
CA ARG A 130 17.92 6.82 9.28
C ARG A 130 16.56 6.81 9.96
N PRO A 131 16.03 5.63 10.31
CA PRO A 131 14.85 5.56 11.15
C PRO A 131 15.14 6.25 12.49
N ARG A 132 14.16 6.91 13.08
CA ARG A 132 14.31 7.55 14.39
C ARG A 132 14.19 6.54 15.53
N TYR A 133 13.51 5.42 15.27
CA TYR A 133 13.31 4.30 16.19
C TYR A 133 12.84 3.07 15.39
N ALA A 134 12.84 1.92 16.04
CA ALA A 134 12.22 0.70 15.54
C ALA A 134 11.37 0.02 16.63
N PRO A 135 10.29 -0.71 16.25
CA PRO A 135 9.68 -0.73 14.92
C PRO A 135 9.17 0.65 14.50
N VAL A 136 9.26 0.96 13.21
CA VAL A 136 8.73 2.21 12.65
C VAL A 136 7.21 2.08 12.50
N ASP A 137 6.46 3.03 13.04
CA ASP A 137 5.01 3.11 12.95
C ASP A 137 4.54 4.34 12.15
N GLU A 138 3.25 4.57 12.11
CA GLU A 138 2.63 5.67 11.36
C GLU A 138 2.89 7.06 11.97
N ASP A 139 3.36 7.13 13.22
CA ASP A 139 3.73 8.37 13.91
C ASP A 139 5.17 8.80 13.57
N HIS A 140 5.93 7.94 12.88
CA HIS A 140 7.20 8.33 12.31
C HIS A 140 7.00 9.46 11.29
N TYR A 141 7.73 10.57 11.51
CA TYR A 141 7.57 11.78 10.70
C TYR A 141 7.82 11.50 9.21
N PRO A 142 6.90 11.90 8.30
CA PRO A 142 7.10 11.70 6.88
C PRO A 142 8.22 12.61 6.35
N VAL A 143 9.26 11.99 5.81
CA VAL A 143 10.38 12.69 5.13
C VAL A 143 10.52 12.11 3.72
N PRO A 144 9.69 12.53 2.76
CA PRO A 144 9.76 12.03 1.40
C PRO A 144 11.08 12.45 0.75
N THR A 145 11.84 11.48 0.25
CA THR A 145 13.17 11.69 -0.37
C THR A 145 13.16 11.48 -1.88
N SER A 146 11.98 11.23 -2.47
CA SER A 146 11.77 11.13 -3.91
C SER A 146 10.47 11.81 -4.31
N THR A 147 10.34 12.16 -5.60
CA THR A 147 9.09 12.72 -6.16
C THR A 147 7.93 11.72 -6.09
N TYR A 148 8.22 10.42 -6.13
CA TYR A 148 7.24 9.37 -5.85
C TYR A 148 6.73 9.45 -4.40
N ALA A 149 7.63 9.42 -3.42
CA ALA A 149 7.28 9.53 -2.00
C ALA A 149 6.54 10.85 -1.70
N LEU A 150 7.02 11.97 -2.28
CA LEU A 150 6.36 13.27 -2.15
C LEU A 150 4.94 13.24 -2.69
N SER A 151 4.69 12.58 -3.84
CA SER A 151 3.33 12.44 -4.37
C SER A 151 2.43 11.66 -3.43
N LYS A 152 2.94 10.64 -2.74
CA LYS A 152 2.16 9.87 -1.75
C LYS A 152 1.82 10.71 -0.51
N VAL A 153 2.79 11.42 0.07
CA VAL A 153 2.55 12.33 1.21
C VAL A 153 1.53 13.41 0.88
N ALA A 154 1.67 14.06 -0.28
CA ALA A 154 0.73 15.08 -0.74
C ALA A 154 -0.67 14.50 -0.96
N SER A 155 -0.75 13.28 -1.52
CA SER A 155 -2.03 12.59 -1.74
C SER A 155 -2.72 12.19 -0.42
N GLU A 156 -1.98 11.83 0.63
CA GLU A 156 -2.55 11.59 1.97
C GLU A 156 -3.22 12.86 2.50
N THR A 157 -2.60 14.02 2.33
CA THR A 157 -3.19 15.31 2.71
C THR A 157 -4.45 15.62 1.90
N ILE A 158 -4.43 15.42 0.58
CA ILE A 158 -5.59 15.62 -0.29
C ILE A 158 -6.73 14.67 0.09
N ALA A 159 -6.44 13.39 0.29
CA ALA A 159 -7.40 12.38 0.70
C ALA A 159 -8.08 12.76 2.03
N TRP A 160 -7.29 13.22 3.01
CA TRP A 160 -7.81 13.68 4.31
C TRP A 160 -8.80 14.83 4.17
N HIS A 161 -8.47 15.85 3.36
CA HIS A 161 -9.35 16.99 3.15
C HIS A 161 -10.63 16.59 2.38
N ILE A 162 -10.51 15.76 1.32
CA ILE A 162 -11.67 15.31 0.56
C ILE A 162 -12.58 14.44 1.43
N ALA A 163 -12.02 13.55 2.25
CA ALA A 163 -12.78 12.76 3.22
C ALA A 163 -13.56 13.67 4.19
N HIS A 164 -12.91 14.72 4.70
CA HIS A 164 -13.54 15.64 5.64
C HIS A 164 -14.73 16.37 5.05
N TRP A 165 -14.61 16.92 3.86
CA TRP A 165 -15.73 17.67 3.27
C TRP A 165 -16.82 16.79 2.65
N SER A 166 -16.47 15.57 2.16
CA SER A 166 -17.44 14.66 1.55
C SER A 166 -18.17 13.76 2.54
N GLY A 167 -17.58 13.57 3.73
CA GLY A 167 -18.04 12.60 4.72
C GLY A 167 -17.76 11.14 4.34
N ILE A 168 -17.05 10.88 3.23
CA ILE A 168 -16.69 9.53 2.79
C ILE A 168 -15.42 9.09 3.50
N PRO A 169 -15.37 7.91 4.13
CA PRO A 169 -14.14 7.39 4.73
C PRO A 169 -13.12 7.01 3.65
N PHE A 170 -11.93 7.62 3.74
CA PHE A 170 -10.75 7.30 2.91
C PHE A 170 -9.77 6.51 3.74
N VAL A 171 -9.29 5.39 3.22
CA VAL A 171 -8.28 4.53 3.87
C VAL A 171 -7.02 4.51 3.03
N ALA A 172 -5.97 5.14 3.52
CA ALA A 172 -4.64 5.08 2.92
C ALA A 172 -3.92 3.83 3.43
N LEU A 173 -3.41 2.98 2.54
CA LEU A 173 -2.61 1.81 2.89
C LEU A 173 -1.16 2.06 2.46
N ARG A 174 -0.27 2.22 3.44
CA ARG A 174 1.17 2.37 3.25
C ARG A 174 1.81 1.00 3.02
N PHE A 175 1.65 0.49 1.80
CA PHE A 175 2.21 -0.81 1.46
C PHE A 175 3.74 -0.80 1.51
N SER A 176 4.30 -1.84 2.14
CA SER A 176 5.68 -2.22 1.98
C SER A 176 5.91 -2.80 0.56
N ASN A 177 7.14 -3.18 0.24
CA ASN A 177 7.47 -3.68 -1.08
C ASN A 177 6.67 -4.95 -1.41
N ILE A 178 5.75 -4.85 -2.39
CA ILE A 178 4.80 -5.91 -2.72
C ILE A 178 5.52 -7.02 -3.48
N MET A 179 5.42 -8.24 -2.95
CA MET A 179 6.03 -9.45 -3.47
C MET A 179 4.96 -10.52 -3.76
N ASP A 180 5.19 -11.29 -4.80
CA ASP A 180 4.47 -12.54 -5.06
C ASP A 180 5.34 -13.72 -4.61
N PRO A 181 4.81 -14.94 -4.43
CA PRO A 181 5.60 -16.12 -4.05
C PRO A 181 6.79 -16.40 -4.98
N GLU A 182 6.69 -16.01 -6.25
CA GLU A 182 7.78 -16.14 -7.22
C GLU A 182 8.99 -15.24 -6.90
N ASP A 183 8.75 -14.07 -6.28
CA ASP A 183 9.81 -13.13 -5.91
C ASP A 183 10.63 -13.62 -4.70
N TYR A 184 10.09 -14.52 -3.89
CA TYR A 184 10.78 -15.04 -2.69
C TYR A 184 12.10 -15.74 -3.02
N LYS A 185 12.22 -16.31 -4.21
CA LYS A 185 13.43 -16.98 -4.70
C LYS A 185 14.66 -16.05 -4.71
N GLU A 186 14.44 -14.74 -4.75
CA GLU A 186 15.50 -13.74 -4.75
C GLU A 186 16.00 -13.40 -3.33
N PHE A 187 15.24 -13.73 -2.27
CA PHE A 187 15.60 -13.34 -0.90
C PHE A 187 16.95 -13.89 -0.44
N PRO A 188 17.32 -15.16 -0.72
CA PRO A 188 18.63 -15.68 -0.32
C PRO A 188 19.81 -14.87 -0.86
N SER A 189 19.67 -14.24 -2.02
CA SER A 189 20.72 -13.40 -2.61
C SER A 189 21.03 -12.14 -1.78
N MET A 190 20.11 -11.73 -0.90
CA MET A 190 20.21 -10.53 -0.05
C MET A 190 20.81 -10.82 1.32
N TRP A 191 20.86 -12.08 1.77
CA TRP A 191 21.21 -12.44 3.16
C TRP A 191 22.63 -12.15 3.53
N THR A 192 23.54 -12.12 2.56
CA THR A 192 24.98 -11.88 2.78
C THR A 192 25.34 -10.41 2.97
N ASP A 193 24.49 -9.48 2.55
CA ASP A 193 24.71 -8.04 2.66
C ASP A 193 23.46 -7.34 3.23
N PRO A 194 23.48 -6.97 4.51
CA PRO A 194 22.35 -6.31 5.15
C PRO A 194 22.02 -4.93 4.57
N HIS A 195 22.96 -4.31 3.84
CA HIS A 195 22.76 -2.99 3.26
C HIS A 195 21.92 -3.00 1.97
N LEU A 196 21.77 -4.15 1.32
CA LEU A 196 20.97 -4.25 0.09
C LEU A 196 19.50 -3.84 0.28
N ARG A 197 18.94 -4.07 1.47
CA ARG A 197 17.53 -3.80 1.78
C ARG A 197 17.34 -2.95 3.04
N GLU A 198 18.39 -2.28 3.53
CA GLU A 198 18.29 -1.38 4.69
C GLU A 198 17.28 -0.23 4.46
N TRP A 199 17.12 0.18 3.22
CA TRP A 199 16.30 1.32 2.80
C TRP A 199 14.80 1.18 3.14
N ASN A 200 14.29 -0.01 3.41
CA ASN A 200 12.92 -0.25 3.88
C ASN A 200 12.88 -1.18 5.09
N LEU A 201 13.94 -1.21 5.87
CA LEU A 201 14.08 -2.07 7.06
C LEU A 201 13.82 -3.55 6.74
N TRP A 202 14.26 -3.98 5.57
CA TRP A 202 14.09 -5.36 5.05
C TRP A 202 12.63 -5.81 4.96
N GLY A 203 11.69 -4.85 4.91
CA GLY A 203 10.28 -5.12 4.84
C GLY A 203 9.83 -5.62 3.46
N TYR A 204 8.70 -6.30 3.44
CA TYR A 204 7.94 -6.70 2.25
C TYR A 204 6.48 -6.93 2.65
N VAL A 205 5.62 -7.16 1.68
CA VAL A 205 4.26 -7.65 1.89
C VAL A 205 3.87 -8.57 0.75
N ASP A 206 3.23 -9.70 1.05
CA ASP A 206 2.67 -10.60 0.03
C ASP A 206 1.45 -9.96 -0.66
N GLY A 207 1.33 -10.15 -1.98
CA GLY A 207 0.21 -9.63 -2.75
C GLY A 207 -1.17 -10.10 -2.25
N ARG A 208 -1.23 -11.30 -1.65
CA ARG A 208 -2.46 -11.84 -1.03
C ARG A 208 -2.82 -11.09 0.25
N ASP A 209 -1.83 -10.70 1.05
CA ASP A 209 -2.02 -9.88 2.26
C ASP A 209 -2.38 -8.42 1.91
N VAL A 210 -1.85 -7.90 0.80
CA VAL A 210 -2.31 -6.62 0.22
C VAL A 210 -3.80 -6.69 -0.12
N ALA A 211 -4.23 -7.76 -0.78
CA ALA A 211 -5.63 -7.95 -1.15
C ALA A 211 -6.53 -8.06 0.08
N ALA A 212 -6.13 -8.85 1.08
CA ALA A 212 -6.84 -8.95 2.35
C ALA A 212 -6.96 -7.59 3.06
N ALA A 213 -5.87 -6.78 3.10
CA ALA A 213 -5.90 -5.44 3.69
C ALA A 213 -6.87 -4.50 2.96
N CYS A 214 -6.91 -4.56 1.63
CA CYS A 214 -7.87 -3.80 0.84
C CYS A 214 -9.32 -4.19 1.16
N ARG A 215 -9.63 -5.48 1.17
CA ARG A 215 -10.97 -6.00 1.50
C ARG A 215 -11.40 -5.65 2.92
N LEU A 216 -10.53 -5.84 3.91
CA LEU A 216 -10.80 -5.46 5.30
C LEU A 216 -11.07 -3.95 5.44
N SER A 217 -10.37 -3.12 4.66
CA SER A 217 -10.59 -1.68 4.64
C SER A 217 -11.96 -1.28 4.08
N LEU A 218 -12.54 -2.07 3.18
CA LEU A 218 -13.89 -1.81 2.65
C LEU A 218 -14.97 -1.97 3.72
N THR A 219 -14.79 -2.89 4.66
CA THR A 219 -15.78 -3.26 5.67
C THR A 219 -15.49 -2.71 7.07
N ALA A 220 -14.32 -2.12 7.28
CA ALA A 220 -13.95 -1.53 8.57
C ALA A 220 -14.96 -0.46 9.03
N PRO A 221 -15.27 -0.35 10.33
CA PRO A 221 -16.14 0.70 10.85
C PRO A 221 -15.65 2.09 10.42
N SER A 222 -16.56 2.94 9.96
CA SER A 222 -16.18 4.27 9.44
C SER A 222 -15.47 5.14 10.47
N GLU A 223 -15.89 5.05 11.73
CA GLU A 223 -15.27 5.74 12.85
C GLU A 223 -13.84 5.25 13.15
N ALA A 224 -13.54 3.99 12.89
CA ALA A 224 -12.19 3.44 13.10
C ALA A 224 -11.18 3.95 12.06
N VAL A 225 -11.65 4.23 10.84
CA VAL A 225 -10.79 4.68 9.74
C VAL A 225 -10.83 6.20 9.52
N ALA A 226 -11.77 6.90 10.14
CA ALA A 226 -11.90 8.35 10.01
C ALA A 226 -10.67 9.07 10.60
N GLY A 227 -10.07 9.97 9.81
CA GLY A 227 -8.93 10.77 10.25
C GLY A 227 -7.62 9.99 10.40
N ASN A 228 -7.56 8.72 9.97
CA ASN A 228 -6.34 7.93 10.03
C ASN A 228 -5.31 8.44 8.99
N PRO A 229 -4.07 8.74 9.40
CA PRO A 229 -3.02 9.25 8.49
C PRO A 229 -2.54 8.23 7.47
N GLY A 230 -2.92 6.97 7.62
CA GLY A 230 -2.48 5.83 6.81
C GLY A 230 -2.23 4.63 7.70
N LEU A 231 -2.21 3.43 7.12
CA LEU A 231 -1.95 2.18 7.80
C LEU A 231 -0.76 1.48 7.15
N ILE A 232 0.24 1.12 7.92
CA ILE A 232 1.37 0.31 7.43
C ILE A 232 0.88 -1.12 7.20
N ILE A 233 1.09 -1.59 5.97
CA ILE A 233 0.77 -2.96 5.56
C ILE A 233 2.06 -3.64 5.12
N ALA A 234 2.55 -4.53 5.96
CA ALA A 234 3.77 -5.30 5.76
C ALA A 234 3.55 -6.76 6.18
N ALA A 235 4.44 -7.66 5.76
CA ALA A 235 4.52 -9.02 6.26
C ALA A 235 4.86 -9.02 7.77
N GLY A 236 4.63 -10.12 8.44
CA GLY A 236 4.94 -10.27 9.86
C GLY A 236 6.44 -10.40 10.17
N ASP A 237 7.24 -10.65 9.13
CA ASP A 237 8.69 -10.85 9.20
C ASP A 237 9.45 -9.99 8.19
N THR A 238 10.77 -10.16 8.14
CA THR A 238 11.65 -9.47 7.18
C THR A 238 12.11 -10.43 6.07
N VAL A 239 12.64 -9.90 4.97
CA VAL A 239 13.24 -10.71 3.89
C VAL A 239 14.54 -11.43 4.32
N MET A 240 15.07 -11.12 5.52
CA MET A 240 16.36 -11.61 6.00
C MET A 240 16.19 -12.89 6.84
N ASN A 241 17.18 -13.76 6.80
CA ASN A 241 17.26 -14.98 7.62
C ASN A 241 17.97 -14.78 8.98
N ARG A 242 18.11 -13.53 9.41
CA ARG A 242 18.80 -13.14 10.65
C ARG A 242 17.83 -12.51 11.65
N PRO A 243 18.08 -12.62 12.97
CA PRO A 243 17.27 -11.96 13.98
C PRO A 243 17.17 -10.45 13.77
N SER A 244 15.95 -9.94 13.66
CA SER A 244 15.65 -8.55 13.25
C SER A 244 16.28 -7.50 14.15
N ALA A 245 16.25 -7.71 15.48
CA ALA A 245 16.82 -6.77 16.44
C ALA A 245 18.37 -6.72 16.35
N ALA A 246 19.03 -7.84 16.08
CA ALA A 246 20.48 -7.89 15.92
C ALA A 246 20.90 -7.19 14.62
N LEU A 247 20.22 -7.50 13.54
CA LEU A 247 20.42 -6.87 12.23
C LEU A 247 20.22 -5.35 12.30
N PHE A 248 19.18 -4.89 12.98
CA PHE A 248 18.91 -3.46 13.12
C PHE A 248 20.01 -2.73 13.89
N ARG A 249 20.51 -3.31 15.00
CA ARG A 249 21.60 -2.70 15.78
C ARG A 249 22.92 -2.63 15.02
N GLU A 250 23.16 -3.60 14.14
CA GLU A 250 24.36 -3.64 13.27
C GLU A 250 24.32 -2.49 12.25
N VAL A 251 23.20 -2.32 11.55
CA VAL A 251 23.09 -1.37 10.43
C VAL A 251 22.74 0.06 10.90
N PHE A 252 21.96 0.18 11.98
CA PHE A 252 21.55 1.46 12.56
C PHE A 252 22.03 1.64 14.00
N PRO A 253 23.37 1.63 14.27
CA PRO A 253 23.88 1.77 15.61
C PRO A 253 23.42 3.08 16.26
N GLY A 254 22.95 2.98 17.52
CA GLY A 254 22.48 4.13 18.30
C GLY A 254 21.01 4.52 18.07
N VAL A 255 20.32 3.92 17.10
CA VAL A 255 18.88 4.11 16.93
C VAL A 255 18.12 3.26 17.96
N PRO A 256 17.19 3.84 18.74
CA PRO A 256 16.49 3.11 19.79
C PRO A 256 15.51 2.07 19.22
N ILE A 257 15.46 0.92 19.91
CA ILE A 257 14.37 -0.05 19.76
C ILE A 257 13.38 0.23 20.89
N THR A 258 12.14 0.58 20.56
CA THR A 258 11.16 1.15 21.52
C THR A 258 10.37 0.08 22.27
N ARG A 259 10.38 -1.16 21.81
CA ARG A 259 9.75 -2.33 22.45
C ARG A 259 10.53 -3.61 22.14
N GLU A 260 10.18 -4.68 22.83
CA GLU A 260 10.67 -5.99 22.46
C GLU A 260 10.22 -6.38 21.04
N ILE A 261 11.12 -6.95 20.27
CA ILE A 261 10.91 -7.40 18.89
C ILE A 261 11.08 -8.92 18.88
N GLY A 262 10.13 -9.64 18.30
CA GLY A 262 10.24 -11.08 18.03
C GLY A 262 11.47 -11.39 17.17
N GLU A 263 11.93 -12.63 17.21
CA GLU A 263 13.22 -13.03 16.58
C GLU A 263 13.33 -12.56 15.11
N PHE A 264 12.31 -12.80 14.32
CA PHE A 264 12.26 -12.41 12.89
C PHE A 264 11.18 -11.37 12.60
N GLU A 265 10.58 -10.77 13.62
CA GLU A 265 9.49 -9.81 13.47
C GLU A 265 9.90 -8.64 12.57
N THR A 266 8.96 -8.20 11.74
CA THR A 266 9.11 -7.00 10.91
C THR A 266 9.45 -5.76 11.74
N LEU A 267 10.24 -4.87 11.17
CA LEU A 267 10.58 -3.58 11.78
C LEU A 267 9.65 -2.44 11.31
N LEU A 268 8.61 -2.78 10.55
CA LEU A 268 7.49 -1.92 10.19
C LEU A 268 6.28 -2.33 11.05
N ALA A 269 5.85 -1.46 11.97
CA ALA A 269 4.79 -1.80 12.91
C ALA A 269 3.43 -1.91 12.22
N ILE A 270 2.85 -3.10 12.19
CA ILE A 270 1.52 -3.38 11.62
C ILE A 270 0.40 -3.37 12.68
N ASP A 271 0.73 -2.94 13.90
CA ASP A 271 -0.20 -2.99 15.05
C ASP A 271 -1.42 -2.09 14.83
N ARG A 272 -1.24 -0.90 14.25
CA ARG A 272 -2.35 0.02 13.96
C ARG A 272 -3.29 -0.58 12.91
N ALA A 273 -2.76 -1.20 11.85
CA ALA A 273 -3.58 -1.89 10.85
C ALA A 273 -4.38 -3.04 11.48
N ARG A 274 -3.75 -3.82 12.37
CA ARG A 274 -4.43 -4.89 13.11
C ARG A 274 -5.59 -4.35 13.94
N GLN A 275 -5.38 -3.26 14.67
CA GLN A 275 -6.41 -2.66 15.54
C GLN A 275 -7.53 -1.96 14.75
N THR A 276 -7.19 -1.33 13.63
CA THR A 276 -8.12 -0.48 12.88
C THR A 276 -8.99 -1.28 11.89
N ILE A 277 -8.39 -2.21 11.14
CA ILE A 277 -9.06 -2.96 10.09
C ILE A 277 -9.01 -4.49 10.30
N GLY A 278 -8.42 -4.98 11.40
CA GLY A 278 -8.25 -6.40 11.66
C GLY A 278 -7.18 -7.08 10.79
N TYR A 279 -6.24 -6.32 10.24
CA TYR A 279 -5.19 -6.86 9.38
C TYR A 279 -4.29 -7.83 10.13
N VAL A 280 -4.06 -9.00 9.54
CA VAL A 280 -3.08 -9.99 9.97
C VAL A 280 -2.27 -10.40 8.75
N ALA A 281 -0.95 -10.25 8.81
CA ALA A 281 -0.07 -10.81 7.80
C ALA A 281 -0.11 -12.35 7.90
N ALA A 282 -0.65 -13.00 6.87
CA ALA A 282 -0.90 -14.44 6.87
C ALA A 282 0.14 -15.22 6.05
N HIS A 283 0.94 -14.52 5.24
CA HIS A 283 1.88 -15.15 4.31
C HIS A 283 3.32 -14.74 4.63
N SER A 284 4.20 -15.75 4.71
CA SER A 284 5.63 -15.58 4.90
C SER A 284 6.41 -16.32 3.82
N TRP A 285 7.52 -15.73 3.37
CA TRP A 285 8.46 -16.42 2.48
C TRP A 285 9.05 -17.68 3.14
N ARG A 286 9.10 -17.72 4.49
CA ARG A 286 9.63 -18.85 5.26
C ARG A 286 8.83 -20.14 5.06
N ASP A 287 7.57 -20.02 4.63
CA ASP A 287 6.73 -21.16 4.27
C ASP A 287 7.08 -21.75 2.89
N HIS A 288 7.88 -21.03 2.10
CA HIS A 288 8.20 -21.37 0.71
C HIS A 288 9.68 -21.74 0.48
N ILE A 289 10.58 -21.27 1.32
CA ILE A 289 12.03 -21.47 1.18
C ILE A 289 12.56 -22.09 2.47
N SER A 290 13.15 -23.30 2.36
CA SER A 290 13.87 -23.92 3.46
C SER A 290 15.19 -23.18 3.70
N GLU A 291 15.45 -22.75 4.92
CA GLU A 291 16.75 -22.27 5.32
C GLU A 291 17.72 -23.48 5.32
N SER A 292 18.50 -23.64 4.27
CA SER A 292 19.53 -24.68 4.16
C SER A 292 20.86 -24.19 4.74
#